data_8446d4a35618642eb759d97085d2478b
#
_entry.id   8446d4a35618642eb759d97085d2478b
#
_cell.length_a   1.000
_cell.length_b   1.000
_cell.length_c   1.000
_cell.angle_alpha   90.00
_cell.angle_beta   90.00
_cell.angle_gamma   90.00
#
_symmetry.space_group_name_H-M   'P 1'
#
loop_
_entity.id
_entity.type
_entity.pdbx_description
1 polymer ?
#
loop_
_entity_poly.entity_id
_entity_poly.type
_entity_poly.pdbx_seq_one_letter_code
_entity_poly.pdbx_strand_id
1 'polypeptide(L)'
;MAIDVESKSYICPGERHPISRSVHLARLAAAFPACRDCPLRDDGTRIAVRDLPRVEVGAPSAPKRELIAGGGLRGIFLNAITRLVADTVATKFAESLWERAPVRGLNDGIDRGARLSRPTIVVGYDERPSSPTIFAAAVAAVRRMGCHVLDVGLVTKPCFWFAVDHLHASGGLFVTGSGTEPSWTGMDFLWEGARPASIEEVSYFRSDEDANQKSETFRRTRPTRTAGTERTFRAAVPYEASLAKHFSGIHLQKIALACSSPLVVQLLQRLFKGLSCELLCTELPVKIRNPTRRRDEAILRLSTTVRESRAQLGILIDDDGQRCGFIDERGRHVSATAIARLVVPLLLAERPASTVVLEPAALVELRPLIEAMGARCQSCAGDFTSMSVAVRDFRAVYGGGDSGRHWFLEGYANCDACLIIGRVLAAISRANRPFSQLAAS
;
A
#
# COMPACT_ATOMS: atom_id res chain seq x y z
N MET A 1 23.55 32.19 12.18
CA MET A 1 22.81 33.17 11.35
C MET A 1 21.48 32.51 10.98
N ALA A 2 20.43 32.77 11.76
CA ALA A 2 19.09 32.28 11.48
C ALA A 2 18.56 33.07 10.28
N ILE A 3 18.24 32.37 9.19
CA ILE A 3 17.54 32.96 8.04
C ILE A 3 16.10 33.11 8.48
N ASP A 4 15.71 34.36 8.75
CA ASP A 4 14.33 34.76 9.01
C ASP A 4 13.54 34.53 7.71
N VAL A 5 12.88 33.35 7.64
CA VAL A 5 11.96 33.04 6.55
C VAL A 5 10.65 33.71 6.92
N GLU A 6 10.50 34.99 6.53
CA GLU A 6 9.21 35.66 6.54
C GLU A 6 8.13 34.69 6.01
N SER A 7 7.20 34.35 6.87
CA SER A 7 6.10 33.48 6.55
C SER A 7 5.08 34.21 5.67
N LYS A 8 5.43 34.44 4.39
CA LYS A 8 4.48 34.98 3.41
C LYS A 8 3.28 34.01 3.34
N SER A 9 2.14 34.51 3.67
CA SER A 9 0.86 33.82 3.47
C SER A 9 0.26 34.26 2.14
N TYR A 10 -0.34 33.34 1.42
CA TYR A 10 -0.94 33.54 0.11
C TYR A 10 -2.44 33.28 0.18
N ILE A 11 -3.25 34.13 -0.43
CA ILE A 11 -4.70 33.89 -0.58
C ILE A 11 -4.96 33.62 -2.05
N CYS A 12 -5.38 32.40 -2.38
CA CYS A 12 -5.71 32.04 -3.74
C CYS A 12 -7.04 32.68 -4.19
N PRO A 13 -7.19 33.02 -5.48
CA PRO A 13 -8.44 33.50 -6.02
C PRO A 13 -9.59 32.55 -5.69
N GLY A 14 -10.66 33.09 -5.07
CA GLY A 14 -11.84 32.33 -4.68
C GLY A 14 -11.74 31.60 -3.32
N GLU A 15 -10.60 31.64 -2.63
CA GLU A 15 -10.45 31.07 -1.28
C GLU A 15 -10.47 32.16 -0.20
N ARG A 16 -10.98 31.79 0.99
CA ARG A 16 -11.07 32.71 2.16
C ARG A 16 -9.90 32.53 3.13
N HIS A 17 -9.15 31.46 3.02
CA HIS A 17 -8.09 31.11 3.96
C HIS A 17 -6.71 31.22 3.31
N PRO A 18 -5.73 31.75 4.04
CA PRO A 18 -4.36 31.83 3.54
C PRO A 18 -3.73 30.42 3.48
N ILE A 19 -2.90 30.22 2.49
CA ILE A 19 -2.08 29.02 2.32
C ILE A 19 -0.61 29.37 2.57
N SER A 20 0.18 28.35 2.94
CA SER A 20 1.62 28.51 3.10
C SER A 20 2.32 28.67 1.74
N ARG A 21 3.54 29.21 1.77
CA ARG A 21 4.37 29.32 0.57
C ARG A 21 4.62 27.99 -0.13
N SER A 22 4.82 26.91 0.62
CA SER A 22 5.02 25.58 0.06
C SER A 22 3.79 25.09 -0.70
N VAL A 23 2.60 25.34 -0.19
CA VAL A 23 1.34 25.00 -0.88
C VAL A 23 1.16 25.89 -2.11
N HIS A 24 1.47 27.19 -2.05
CA HIS A 24 1.46 28.09 -3.19
C HIS A 24 2.37 27.59 -4.32
N LEU A 25 3.63 27.28 -4.02
CA LEU A 25 4.57 26.76 -5.01
C LEU A 25 4.16 25.41 -5.59
N ALA A 26 3.59 24.52 -4.77
CA ALA A 26 3.07 23.23 -5.23
C ALA A 26 1.89 23.42 -6.19
N ARG A 27 0.98 24.37 -5.92
CA ARG A 27 -0.14 24.70 -6.81
C ARG A 27 0.33 25.29 -8.13
N LEU A 28 1.34 26.19 -8.10
CA LEU A 28 1.96 26.73 -9.30
C LEU A 28 2.59 25.62 -10.15
N ALA A 29 3.41 24.76 -9.54
CA ALA A 29 4.07 23.64 -10.23
C ALA A 29 3.07 22.63 -10.81
N ALA A 30 1.90 22.45 -10.16
CA ALA A 30 0.81 21.62 -10.63
C ALA A 30 -0.10 22.32 -11.65
N ALA A 31 0.18 23.58 -12.05
CA ALA A 31 -0.66 24.39 -12.92
C ALA A 31 -2.14 24.44 -12.44
N PHE A 32 -2.33 24.69 -11.14
CA PHE A 32 -3.66 24.77 -10.54
C PHE A 32 -4.51 25.82 -11.25
N PRO A 33 -5.78 25.55 -11.62
CA PRO A 33 -6.56 26.45 -12.46
C PRO A 33 -6.65 27.88 -11.97
N ALA A 34 -6.83 28.09 -10.65
CA ALA A 34 -6.89 29.43 -10.05
C ALA A 34 -5.56 30.19 -10.14
N CYS A 35 -4.43 29.53 -10.42
CA CYS A 35 -3.13 30.19 -10.58
C CYS A 35 -3.00 30.91 -11.92
N ARG A 36 -3.86 30.67 -12.89
CA ARG A 36 -3.83 31.36 -14.20
C ARG A 36 -4.03 32.86 -14.06
N ASP A 37 -4.98 33.24 -13.24
CA ASP A 37 -5.38 34.65 -13.05
C ASP A 37 -4.91 35.18 -11.68
N CYS A 38 -4.05 34.44 -10.98
CA CYS A 38 -3.56 34.84 -9.68
C CYS A 38 -2.50 35.93 -9.78
N PRO A 39 -2.67 37.09 -9.10
CA PRO A 39 -1.69 38.18 -9.12
C PRO A 39 -0.35 37.77 -8.49
N LEU A 40 -0.32 36.70 -7.68
CA LEU A 40 0.88 36.19 -7.01
C LEU A 40 1.55 35.04 -7.78
N ARG A 41 1.12 34.75 -9.00
CA ARG A 41 1.65 33.63 -9.80
C ARG A 41 3.15 33.77 -10.10
N ASP A 42 3.68 35.00 -10.15
CA ASP A 42 5.07 35.24 -10.48
C ASP A 42 6.02 35.06 -9.27
N ASP A 43 5.49 34.84 -8.06
CA ASP A 43 6.27 34.49 -6.87
C ASP A 43 6.72 33.02 -6.86
N GLY A 44 7.39 32.61 -7.95
CA GLY A 44 7.79 31.22 -8.22
C GLY A 44 9.31 30.98 -8.06
N THR A 45 10.05 31.78 -7.33
CA THR A 45 11.52 31.78 -7.29
C THR A 45 12.19 30.44 -6.90
N ARG A 46 11.43 29.43 -6.49
CA ARG A 46 11.92 28.07 -6.17
C ARG A 46 11.25 26.95 -6.98
N ILE A 47 10.54 27.29 -8.04
CA ILE A 47 10.01 26.30 -8.98
C ILE A 47 11.16 25.81 -9.84
N ALA A 48 11.26 24.51 -10.06
CA ALA A 48 12.27 23.95 -10.94
C ALA A 48 12.10 24.53 -12.36
N VAL A 49 13.20 24.90 -13.02
CA VAL A 49 13.19 25.50 -14.36
C VAL A 49 12.34 24.69 -15.36
N ARG A 50 12.34 23.37 -15.26
CA ARG A 50 11.51 22.46 -16.07
C ARG A 50 10.00 22.67 -15.91
N ASP A 51 9.55 23.25 -14.79
CA ASP A 51 8.14 23.42 -14.46
C ASP A 51 7.66 24.87 -14.72
N LEU A 52 8.59 25.83 -14.92
CA LEU A 52 8.29 27.23 -15.24
C LEU A 52 7.38 27.40 -16.46
N PRO A 53 7.62 26.72 -17.61
CA PRO A 53 6.77 26.85 -18.79
C PRO A 53 5.32 26.45 -18.57
N ARG A 54 5.04 25.67 -17.52
CA ARG A 54 3.68 25.24 -17.16
C ARG A 54 2.88 26.30 -16.41
N VAL A 55 3.60 27.25 -15.81
CA VAL A 55 3.03 28.35 -15.02
C VAL A 55 2.81 29.58 -15.89
N GLU A 56 3.52 29.69 -17.02
CA GLU A 56 3.42 30.79 -17.97
C GLU A 56 2.07 30.83 -18.68
N VAL A 57 1.65 32.05 -19.00
CA VAL A 57 0.30 32.37 -19.52
C VAL A 57 -0.02 31.67 -20.81
N GLY A 58 -1.20 31.07 -20.88
CA GLY A 58 -1.72 30.48 -22.11
C GLY A 58 -1.24 29.06 -22.39
N ALA A 59 -0.39 28.50 -21.54
CA ALA A 59 -0.08 27.08 -21.64
C ALA A 59 -1.37 26.26 -21.44
N PRO A 60 -1.67 25.29 -22.32
CA PRO A 60 -2.74 24.32 -22.07
C PRO A 60 -2.49 23.73 -20.68
N SER A 61 -3.55 23.37 -19.97
CA SER A 61 -3.44 22.75 -18.65
C SER A 61 -2.33 21.70 -18.68
N ALA A 62 -1.38 21.76 -17.73
CA ALA A 62 -0.27 20.81 -17.71
C ALA A 62 -0.83 19.39 -17.91
N PRO A 63 -0.20 18.55 -18.76
CA PRO A 63 -0.68 17.20 -19.02
C PRO A 63 -0.88 16.50 -17.68
N LYS A 64 -2.04 15.87 -17.52
CA LYS A 64 -2.34 15.13 -16.31
C LYS A 64 -1.28 14.05 -16.15
N ARG A 65 -0.54 14.08 -15.05
CA ARG A 65 0.43 13.04 -14.71
C ARG A 65 -0.26 12.03 -13.85
N GLU A 66 -0.69 10.96 -14.46
CA GLU A 66 -1.26 9.81 -13.78
C GLU A 66 -0.59 8.52 -14.23
N LEU A 67 -0.62 7.53 -13.37
CA LEU A 67 -0.11 6.18 -13.56
C LEU A 67 -1.21 5.20 -13.17
N ILE A 68 -1.60 4.34 -14.11
CA ILE A 68 -2.42 3.17 -13.84
C ILE A 68 -1.47 1.99 -13.71
N ALA A 69 -1.54 1.30 -12.60
CA ALA A 69 -0.79 0.09 -12.34
C ALA A 69 -1.73 -0.99 -11.82
N GLY A 70 -1.28 -2.22 -11.82
CA GLY A 70 -2.05 -3.31 -11.22
C GLY A 70 -2.41 -2.98 -9.78
N GLY A 71 -3.71 -3.07 -9.47
CA GLY A 71 -4.26 -2.74 -8.18
C GLY A 71 -4.70 -1.30 -8.00
N GLY A 72 -4.22 -0.31 -8.80
CA GLY A 72 -4.58 1.06 -8.48
C GLY A 72 -4.23 2.15 -9.48
N LEU A 73 -4.71 3.33 -9.16
CA LEU A 73 -4.52 4.59 -9.87
C LEU A 73 -3.68 5.54 -9.02
N ARG A 74 -2.70 6.20 -9.60
CA ARG A 74 -1.87 7.23 -8.97
C ARG A 74 -1.81 8.47 -9.84
N GLY A 75 -1.71 9.65 -9.22
CA GLY A 75 -1.54 10.90 -9.94
C GLY A 75 -1.21 12.07 -9.00
N ILE A 76 -0.82 13.19 -9.57
CA ILE A 76 -0.54 14.39 -8.80
C ILE A 76 -1.85 14.89 -8.17
N PHE A 77 -1.82 15.10 -6.86
CA PHE A 77 -2.96 15.63 -6.11
C PHE A 77 -3.35 17.03 -6.62
N LEU A 78 -4.65 17.28 -6.78
CA LEU A 78 -5.28 18.46 -7.35
C LEU A 78 -5.01 18.71 -8.85
N ASN A 79 -4.18 17.89 -9.50
CA ASN A 79 -3.96 17.92 -10.95
C ASN A 79 -4.69 16.73 -11.63
N ALA A 80 -4.14 15.53 -11.47
CA ALA A 80 -4.72 14.31 -12.04
C ALA A 80 -5.74 13.66 -11.11
N ILE A 81 -5.46 13.67 -9.81
CA ILE A 81 -6.35 13.10 -8.79
C ILE A 81 -6.98 14.24 -7.98
N THR A 82 -8.27 14.44 -8.21
CA THR A 82 -9.12 15.41 -7.53
C THR A 82 -10.26 14.69 -6.82
N ARG A 83 -11.03 15.41 -6.00
CA ARG A 83 -12.27 14.87 -5.39
C ARG A 83 -13.25 14.37 -6.45
N LEU A 84 -13.37 15.07 -7.59
CA LEU A 84 -14.24 14.68 -8.68
C LEU A 84 -13.79 13.37 -9.33
N VAL A 85 -12.49 13.23 -9.59
CA VAL A 85 -11.92 11.97 -10.12
C VAL A 85 -12.14 10.84 -9.13
N ALA A 86 -11.92 11.06 -7.84
CA ALA A 86 -12.15 10.05 -6.80
C ALA A 86 -13.63 9.63 -6.74
N ASP A 87 -14.55 10.58 -6.82
CA ASP A 87 -15.98 10.33 -6.88
C ASP A 87 -16.37 9.47 -8.10
N THR A 88 -15.89 9.84 -9.29
CA THR A 88 -16.17 9.12 -10.54
C THR A 88 -15.65 7.69 -10.49
N VAL A 89 -14.38 7.53 -10.11
CA VAL A 89 -13.72 6.22 -10.08
C VAL A 89 -14.34 5.31 -9.02
N ALA A 90 -14.63 5.85 -7.82
CA ALA A 90 -15.30 5.10 -6.77
C ALA A 90 -16.75 4.71 -7.14
N THR A 91 -17.44 5.55 -7.92
CA THR A 91 -18.76 5.25 -8.45
C THR A 91 -18.71 4.04 -9.39
N LYS A 92 -17.79 4.02 -10.37
CA LYS A 92 -17.63 2.90 -11.31
C LYS A 92 -17.20 1.61 -10.60
N PHE A 93 -16.30 1.71 -9.63
CA PHE A 93 -15.93 0.56 -8.81
C PHE A 93 -17.14 -0.01 -8.06
N ALA A 94 -17.98 0.83 -7.45
CA ALA A 94 -19.19 0.40 -6.78
C ALA A 94 -20.21 -0.22 -7.76
N GLU A 95 -20.34 0.30 -8.99
CA GLU A 95 -21.16 -0.30 -10.05
C GLU A 95 -20.71 -1.71 -10.38
N SER A 96 -19.41 -1.90 -10.60
CA SER A 96 -18.83 -3.21 -10.89
C SER A 96 -19.04 -4.22 -9.75
N LEU A 97 -19.08 -3.77 -8.50
CA LEU A 97 -19.42 -4.63 -7.36
C LEU A 97 -20.88 -5.06 -7.38
N TRP A 98 -21.79 -4.17 -7.77
CA TRP A 98 -23.21 -4.53 -7.92
C TRP A 98 -23.44 -5.54 -9.06
N GLU A 99 -22.70 -5.45 -10.15
CA GLU A 99 -22.77 -6.41 -11.25
C GLU A 99 -22.30 -7.81 -10.84
N ARG A 100 -21.37 -7.89 -9.90
CA ARG A 100 -20.83 -9.14 -9.35
C ARG A 100 -21.61 -9.66 -8.13
N ALA A 101 -22.55 -8.87 -7.60
CA ALA A 101 -23.26 -9.24 -6.39
C ALA A 101 -24.15 -10.49 -6.62
N PRO A 102 -24.09 -11.50 -5.75
CA PRO A 102 -24.90 -12.71 -5.90
C PRO A 102 -26.39 -12.37 -5.78
N VAL A 103 -27.19 -12.93 -6.67
CA VAL A 103 -28.64 -12.88 -6.60
C VAL A 103 -29.09 -13.84 -5.49
N ARG A 104 -29.54 -13.32 -4.35
CA ARG A 104 -30.16 -14.14 -3.31
C ARG A 104 -31.62 -14.40 -3.66
N GLY A 105 -32.03 -15.65 -3.79
CA GLY A 105 -33.46 -16.00 -3.82
C GLY A 105 -33.93 -16.90 -4.96
N LEU A 106 -33.24 -18.01 -5.26
CA LEU A 106 -33.75 -19.01 -6.21
C LEU A 106 -34.10 -20.37 -5.55
N ASN A 107 -33.94 -20.56 -4.24
CA ASN A 107 -34.13 -21.87 -3.63
C ASN A 107 -35.33 -22.07 -2.68
N ASP A 108 -36.09 -21.03 -2.37
CA ASP A 108 -37.25 -21.16 -1.46
C ASP A 108 -38.55 -20.71 -2.14
N GLY A 109 -39.02 -21.43 -3.12
CA GLY A 109 -40.40 -21.53 -3.66
C GLY A 109 -41.48 -20.48 -3.37
N ILE A 110 -41.12 -19.29 -2.86
CA ILE A 110 -42.00 -18.16 -2.62
C ILE A 110 -41.42 -16.96 -3.36
N ASP A 111 -42.11 -16.53 -4.40
CA ASP A 111 -41.85 -15.37 -5.27
C ASP A 111 -41.84 -14.05 -4.48
N ARG A 112 -40.80 -13.80 -3.70
CA ARG A 112 -40.47 -12.50 -3.14
C ARG A 112 -39.24 -12.00 -3.87
N GLY A 113 -39.43 -11.13 -4.84
CA GLY A 113 -38.49 -10.54 -5.77
C GLY A 113 -37.03 -10.64 -5.38
N ALA A 114 -36.23 -11.26 -6.23
CA ALA A 114 -34.79 -11.48 -6.04
C ALA A 114 -34.11 -10.19 -5.60
N ARG A 115 -33.73 -10.07 -4.33
CA ARG A 115 -32.98 -8.91 -3.82
C ARG A 115 -31.50 -9.20 -3.95
N LEU A 116 -30.81 -8.43 -4.78
CA LEU A 116 -29.35 -8.39 -4.79
C LEU A 116 -28.85 -8.06 -3.37
N SER A 117 -27.92 -8.87 -2.89
CA SER A 117 -27.23 -8.55 -1.63
C SER A 117 -26.44 -7.27 -1.81
N ARG A 118 -26.64 -6.29 -0.92
CA ARG A 118 -25.90 -5.02 -0.99
C ARG A 118 -24.40 -5.26 -0.80
N PRO A 119 -23.55 -4.79 -1.74
CA PRO A 119 -22.11 -4.90 -1.56
C PRO A 119 -21.65 -4.14 -0.31
N THR A 120 -20.73 -4.76 0.43
CA THR A 120 -20.04 -4.13 1.56
C THR A 120 -18.60 -3.84 1.13
N ILE A 121 -18.16 -2.59 1.27
CA ILE A 121 -16.85 -2.12 0.85
C ILE A 121 -16.08 -1.63 2.08
N VAL A 122 -14.87 -2.17 2.28
CA VAL A 122 -13.92 -1.61 3.23
C VAL A 122 -13.27 -0.39 2.59
N VAL A 123 -13.23 0.74 3.30
CA VAL A 123 -12.54 1.94 2.84
C VAL A 123 -11.55 2.40 3.91
N GLY A 124 -10.34 2.74 3.49
CA GLY A 124 -9.28 3.22 4.38
C GLY A 124 -8.30 4.13 3.64
N TYR A 125 -7.35 4.71 4.36
CA TYR A 125 -6.38 5.63 3.77
C TYR A 125 -5.03 5.61 4.48
N ASP A 126 -3.98 6.08 3.78
CA ASP A 126 -2.62 6.20 4.28
C ASP A 126 -2.33 7.54 4.96
N GLU A 127 -1.12 7.70 5.50
CA GLU A 127 -0.65 8.89 6.25
C GLU A 127 -0.44 10.15 5.40
N ARG A 128 -0.76 10.16 4.11
CA ARG A 128 -0.54 11.34 3.25
C ARG A 128 -1.54 12.45 3.58
N PRO A 129 -1.11 13.71 3.60
CA PRO A 129 -2.00 14.85 3.87
C PRO A 129 -3.18 14.98 2.88
N SER A 130 -3.02 14.45 1.65
CA SER A 130 -4.07 14.46 0.62
C SER A 130 -5.14 13.38 0.85
N SER A 131 -4.80 12.29 1.54
CA SER A 131 -5.62 11.08 1.63
C SER A 131 -7.00 11.30 2.29
N PRO A 132 -7.15 12.08 3.38
CA PRO A 132 -8.47 12.35 3.97
C PRO A 132 -9.44 13.03 3.00
N THR A 133 -8.94 13.92 2.13
CA THR A 133 -9.78 14.64 1.15
C THR A 133 -10.32 13.71 0.06
N ILE A 134 -9.49 12.81 -0.45
CA ILE A 134 -9.86 11.81 -1.46
C ILE A 134 -10.74 10.73 -0.84
N PHE A 135 -10.42 10.28 0.38
CA PHE A 135 -11.21 9.33 1.15
C PHE A 135 -12.66 9.79 1.32
N ALA A 136 -12.88 11.03 1.76
CA ALA A 136 -14.23 11.56 1.96
C ALA A 136 -15.06 11.56 0.67
N ALA A 137 -14.45 11.87 -0.48
CA ALA A 137 -15.11 11.82 -1.78
C ALA A 137 -15.46 10.37 -2.18
N ALA A 138 -14.55 9.43 -1.98
CA ALA A 138 -14.75 8.02 -2.30
C ALA A 138 -15.86 7.40 -1.43
N VAL A 139 -15.88 7.65 -0.12
CA VAL A 139 -16.92 7.19 0.81
C VAL A 139 -18.29 7.72 0.39
N ALA A 140 -18.39 9.03 0.10
CA ALA A 140 -19.63 9.63 -0.35
C ALA A 140 -20.16 8.99 -1.64
N ALA A 141 -19.29 8.73 -2.62
CA ALA A 141 -19.63 8.09 -3.88
C ALA A 141 -20.16 6.66 -3.68
N VAL A 142 -19.42 5.84 -2.93
CA VAL A 142 -19.76 4.44 -2.65
C VAL A 142 -21.11 4.33 -1.92
N ARG A 143 -21.35 5.17 -0.93
CA ARG A 143 -22.64 5.23 -0.20
C ARG A 143 -23.79 5.66 -1.10
N ARG A 144 -23.58 6.68 -1.93
CA ARG A 144 -24.59 7.14 -2.91
C ARG A 144 -24.97 6.03 -3.88
N MET A 145 -24.04 5.13 -4.20
CA MET A 145 -24.31 3.95 -5.02
C MET A 145 -25.04 2.83 -4.27
N GLY A 146 -25.38 3.01 -3.01
CA GLY A 146 -26.12 2.07 -2.19
C GLY A 146 -25.27 0.97 -1.55
N CYS A 147 -23.96 1.02 -1.64
CA CYS A 147 -23.06 0.08 -0.98
C CYS A 147 -22.90 0.43 0.51
N HIS A 148 -22.77 -0.57 1.37
CA HIS A 148 -22.39 -0.37 2.76
C HIS A 148 -20.89 -0.11 2.87
N VAL A 149 -20.50 0.84 3.69
CA VAL A 149 -19.09 1.20 3.96
C VAL A 149 -18.68 0.71 5.34
N LEU A 150 -17.54 0.02 5.39
CA LEU A 150 -16.79 -0.26 6.60
C LEU A 150 -15.55 0.63 6.58
N ASP A 151 -15.61 1.71 7.34
CA ASP A 151 -14.53 2.68 7.48
C ASP A 151 -13.49 2.16 8.46
N VAL A 152 -12.28 1.85 7.97
CA VAL A 152 -11.13 1.44 8.80
C VAL A 152 -10.19 2.60 9.10
N GLY A 153 -10.44 3.78 8.54
CA GLY A 153 -9.71 5.00 8.79
C GLY A 153 -8.26 4.97 8.29
N LEU A 154 -7.40 5.61 9.06
CA LEU A 154 -5.97 5.68 8.84
C LEU A 154 -5.30 4.37 9.27
N VAL A 155 -4.82 3.58 8.29
CA VAL A 155 -4.19 2.27 8.51
C VAL A 155 -3.03 2.05 7.53
N THR A 156 -2.16 1.07 7.84
CA THR A 156 -1.14 0.60 6.89
C THR A 156 -1.79 -0.22 5.77
N LYS A 157 -1.13 -0.29 4.64
CA LYS A 157 -1.62 -1.05 3.48
C LYS A 157 -1.84 -2.54 3.81
N PRO A 158 -0.93 -3.27 4.49
CA PRO A 158 -1.20 -4.64 4.90
C PRO A 158 -2.39 -4.78 5.85
N CYS A 159 -2.57 -3.86 6.79
CA CYS A 159 -3.75 -3.83 7.67
C CYS A 159 -5.06 -3.66 6.89
N PHE A 160 -5.06 -2.83 5.85
CA PHE A 160 -6.21 -2.66 4.97
C PHE A 160 -6.55 -3.95 4.20
N TRP A 161 -5.56 -4.63 3.62
CA TRP A 161 -5.74 -5.91 2.94
C TRP A 161 -6.31 -6.97 3.88
N PHE A 162 -5.72 -7.05 5.08
CA PHE A 162 -6.25 -7.90 6.15
C PHE A 162 -7.72 -7.60 6.46
N ALA A 163 -8.10 -6.32 6.56
CA ALA A 163 -9.47 -5.95 6.87
C ALA A 163 -10.46 -6.37 5.79
N VAL A 164 -10.10 -6.27 4.49
CA VAL A 164 -10.98 -6.69 3.38
C VAL A 164 -11.26 -8.19 3.45
N ASP A 165 -10.24 -9.01 3.70
CA ASP A 165 -10.40 -10.46 3.84
C ASP A 165 -11.12 -10.84 5.15
N HIS A 166 -10.67 -10.31 6.28
CA HIS A 166 -11.19 -10.60 7.60
C HIS A 166 -12.69 -10.27 7.76
N LEU A 167 -13.16 -9.22 7.10
CA LEU A 167 -14.55 -8.78 7.12
C LEU A 167 -15.39 -9.40 6.01
N HIS A 168 -14.81 -10.30 5.19
CA HIS A 168 -15.46 -10.90 4.02
C HIS A 168 -16.18 -9.86 3.15
N ALA A 169 -15.51 -8.72 2.94
CA ALA A 169 -16.09 -7.63 2.19
C ALA A 169 -16.16 -7.96 0.70
N SER A 170 -17.18 -7.45 0.01
CA SER A 170 -17.32 -7.59 -1.45
C SER A 170 -16.16 -6.94 -2.20
N GLY A 171 -15.49 -5.95 -1.57
CA GLY A 171 -14.31 -5.29 -2.09
C GLY A 171 -13.72 -4.28 -1.12
N GLY A 172 -12.62 -3.66 -1.54
CA GLY A 172 -11.92 -2.64 -0.78
C GLY A 172 -11.47 -1.48 -1.65
N LEU A 173 -11.47 -0.27 -1.10
CA LEU A 173 -10.94 0.93 -1.71
C LEU A 173 -9.97 1.60 -0.72
N PHE A 174 -8.69 1.63 -1.05
CA PHE A 174 -7.65 2.21 -0.21
C PHE A 174 -7.06 3.47 -0.84
N VAL A 175 -7.21 4.59 -0.17
CA VAL A 175 -6.65 5.86 -0.63
C VAL A 175 -5.18 5.94 -0.24
N THR A 176 -4.31 5.98 -1.25
CA THR A 176 -2.86 5.91 -1.04
C THR A 176 -2.09 6.51 -2.20
N GLY A 177 -0.96 7.12 -1.88
CA GLY A 177 0.06 7.50 -2.86
C GLY A 177 1.32 6.66 -2.74
N SER A 178 1.26 5.48 -2.11
CA SER A 178 2.45 4.66 -1.88
C SER A 178 3.19 4.32 -3.18
N GLY A 179 4.52 4.26 -3.11
CA GLY A 179 5.37 4.01 -4.27
C GLY A 179 5.60 5.22 -5.20
N THR A 180 5.03 6.39 -4.90
CA THR A 180 5.18 7.61 -5.71
C THR A 180 5.65 8.80 -4.88
N GLU A 181 5.89 9.95 -5.54
CA GLU A 181 6.34 11.18 -4.90
C GLU A 181 5.34 11.69 -3.83
N PRO A 182 5.77 12.51 -2.85
CA PRO A 182 4.90 13.06 -1.81
C PRO A 182 3.70 13.86 -2.32
N SER A 183 3.83 14.49 -3.49
CA SER A 183 2.76 15.25 -4.15
C SER A 183 1.72 14.38 -4.86
N TRP A 184 1.95 13.08 -4.94
CA TRP A 184 1.03 12.13 -5.57
C TRP A 184 0.07 11.53 -4.55
N THR A 185 -1.12 11.19 -5.03
CA THR A 185 -2.14 10.43 -4.31
C THR A 185 -2.81 9.46 -5.26
N GLY A 186 -3.77 8.68 -4.78
CA GLY A 186 -4.50 7.77 -5.64
C GLY A 186 -5.36 6.81 -4.84
N MET A 187 -5.73 5.72 -5.47
CA MET A 187 -6.60 4.70 -4.90
C MET A 187 -6.18 3.32 -5.37
N ASP A 188 -6.16 2.35 -4.47
CA ASP A 188 -6.06 0.92 -4.78
C ASP A 188 -7.43 0.27 -4.63
N PHE A 189 -7.72 -0.70 -5.48
CA PHE A 189 -8.99 -1.41 -5.54
C PHE A 189 -8.78 -2.90 -5.32
N LEU A 190 -9.56 -3.45 -4.41
CA LEU A 190 -9.58 -4.87 -4.11
C LEU A 190 -10.96 -5.45 -4.37
N TRP A 191 -10.98 -6.66 -4.88
CA TRP A 191 -12.15 -7.52 -4.91
C TRP A 191 -12.23 -8.38 -3.65
N GLU A 192 -13.28 -9.16 -3.53
CA GLU A 192 -13.45 -10.16 -2.48
C GLU A 192 -12.21 -11.05 -2.34
N GLY A 193 -11.87 -11.42 -1.10
CA GLY A 193 -10.63 -12.14 -0.77
C GLY A 193 -9.36 -11.31 -0.97
N ALA A 194 -9.46 -9.99 -0.86
CA ALA A 194 -8.35 -9.03 -1.01
C ALA A 194 -7.58 -9.17 -2.34
N ARG A 195 -8.25 -9.59 -3.43
CA ARG A 195 -7.65 -9.69 -4.76
C ARG A 195 -7.48 -8.29 -5.38
N PRO A 196 -6.26 -7.88 -5.76
CA PRO A 196 -6.06 -6.61 -6.44
C PRO A 196 -6.81 -6.55 -7.78
N ALA A 197 -7.33 -5.38 -8.13
CA ALA A 197 -7.88 -5.14 -9.47
C ALA A 197 -6.78 -5.21 -10.53
N SER A 198 -7.11 -5.67 -11.74
CA SER A 198 -6.19 -5.67 -12.88
C SER A 198 -5.98 -4.26 -13.44
N ILE A 199 -4.99 -4.11 -14.32
CA ILE A 199 -4.74 -2.83 -15.04
C ILE A 199 -5.95 -2.45 -15.88
N GLU A 200 -6.58 -3.42 -16.54
CA GLU A 200 -7.76 -3.24 -17.38
C GLU A 200 -8.97 -2.80 -16.55
N GLU A 201 -9.18 -3.43 -15.38
CA GLU A 201 -10.25 -3.05 -14.44
C GLU A 201 -10.05 -1.62 -13.94
N VAL A 202 -8.84 -1.24 -13.53
CA VAL A 202 -8.54 0.13 -13.08
C VAL A 202 -8.68 1.14 -14.23
N SER A 203 -8.25 0.77 -15.43
CA SER A 203 -8.41 1.60 -16.64
C SER A 203 -9.89 1.84 -16.95
N TYR A 204 -10.73 0.82 -16.81
CA TYR A 204 -12.18 0.96 -16.94
C TYR A 204 -12.75 1.92 -15.89
N PHE A 205 -12.35 1.83 -14.63
CA PHE A 205 -12.83 2.77 -13.60
C PHE A 205 -12.43 4.22 -13.92
N ARG A 206 -11.30 4.41 -14.59
CA ARG A 206 -10.76 5.74 -14.95
C ARG A 206 -11.26 6.28 -16.29
N SER A 207 -11.79 5.44 -17.18
CA SER A 207 -12.20 5.84 -18.53
C SER A 207 -13.32 6.89 -18.50
N ASP A 208 -13.24 7.88 -19.39
CA ASP A 208 -14.29 8.90 -19.59
C ASP A 208 -15.32 8.44 -20.66
N GLU A 209 -15.15 7.25 -21.25
CA GLU A 209 -15.91 6.79 -22.41
C GLU A 209 -17.43 6.68 -22.19
N ASP A 210 -17.88 6.59 -20.94
CA ASP A 210 -19.32 6.54 -20.62
C ASP A 210 -19.96 7.92 -20.39
N ALA A 211 -19.19 9.01 -20.36
CA ALA A 211 -19.74 10.33 -20.07
C ALA A 211 -20.66 10.87 -21.19
N ASN A 212 -20.45 10.46 -22.45
CA ASN A 212 -21.18 11.05 -23.59
C ASN A 212 -22.23 10.15 -24.27
N GLN A 213 -22.18 8.82 -24.15
CA GLN A 213 -23.13 7.94 -24.88
C GLN A 213 -24.07 7.13 -24.01
N LYS A 214 -23.70 6.77 -22.80
CA LYS A 214 -24.57 6.02 -21.88
C LYS A 214 -25.23 6.88 -20.80
N SER A 215 -24.80 8.14 -20.62
CA SER A 215 -25.17 8.96 -19.47
C SER A 215 -26.67 9.31 -19.44
N GLU A 216 -27.34 9.48 -20.57
CA GLU A 216 -28.77 9.80 -20.58
C GLU A 216 -29.67 8.56 -20.43
N THR A 217 -29.35 7.45 -21.12
CA THR A 217 -30.12 6.21 -21.03
C THR A 217 -29.84 5.49 -19.71
N PHE A 218 -28.60 5.49 -19.23
CA PHE A 218 -28.21 4.83 -17.98
C PHE A 218 -28.66 5.62 -16.73
N ARG A 219 -28.71 6.96 -16.79
CA ARG A 219 -29.30 7.79 -15.72
C ARG A 219 -30.82 7.56 -15.57
N ARG A 220 -31.52 7.24 -16.66
CA ARG A 220 -32.97 6.95 -16.63
C ARG A 220 -33.32 5.57 -16.12
N THR A 221 -32.42 4.60 -16.17
CA THR A 221 -32.66 3.19 -15.79
C THR A 221 -32.02 2.78 -14.46
N ARG A 222 -31.26 3.66 -13.79
CA ARG A 222 -30.74 3.36 -12.45
C ARG A 222 -31.90 3.25 -11.46
N PRO A 223 -32.14 2.07 -10.87
CA PRO A 223 -33.03 2.01 -9.73
C PRO A 223 -32.52 2.99 -8.68
N THR A 224 -33.39 3.85 -8.15
CA THR A 224 -33.07 4.75 -7.04
C THR A 224 -32.71 3.92 -5.82
N ARG A 225 -31.41 3.59 -5.69
CA ARG A 225 -30.91 2.86 -4.53
C ARG A 225 -30.84 3.81 -3.36
N THR A 226 -31.43 3.43 -2.24
CA THR A 226 -31.21 4.17 -0.98
C THR A 226 -29.72 4.14 -0.63
N ALA A 227 -29.18 5.26 -0.14
CA ALA A 227 -27.78 5.36 0.27
C ALA A 227 -27.39 4.24 1.24
N GLY A 228 -26.17 3.75 1.08
CA GLY A 228 -25.60 2.75 1.99
C GLY A 228 -25.28 3.34 3.36
N THR A 229 -25.17 2.46 4.36
CA THR A 229 -24.74 2.83 5.71
C THR A 229 -23.21 2.94 5.76
N GLU A 230 -22.71 3.64 6.76
CA GLU A 230 -21.30 3.73 7.09
C GLU A 230 -21.12 3.32 8.54
N ARG A 231 -20.12 2.46 8.78
CA ARG A 231 -19.76 2.00 10.13
C ARG A 231 -18.24 1.99 10.24
N THR A 232 -17.73 2.44 11.37
CA THR A 232 -16.29 2.37 11.67
C THR A 232 -15.91 0.99 12.20
N PHE A 233 -14.77 0.47 11.73
CA PHE A 233 -14.19 -0.78 12.23
C PHE A 233 -12.72 -0.57 12.57
N ARG A 234 -12.30 -0.92 13.79
CA ARG A 234 -10.91 -0.80 14.27
C ARG A 234 -10.07 -1.97 13.80
N ALA A 235 -9.74 -2.00 12.50
CA ALA A 235 -9.01 -3.10 11.86
C ALA A 235 -7.63 -3.36 12.48
N ALA A 236 -6.98 -2.33 13.01
CA ALA A 236 -5.66 -2.45 13.64
C ALA A 236 -5.64 -3.46 14.80
N VAL A 237 -6.73 -3.63 15.55
CA VAL A 237 -6.80 -4.52 16.72
C VAL A 237 -6.70 -6.00 16.31
N PRO A 238 -7.60 -6.55 15.48
CA PRO A 238 -7.49 -7.94 15.04
C PRO A 238 -6.27 -8.19 14.14
N TYR A 239 -5.83 -7.19 13.37
CA TYR A 239 -4.61 -7.27 12.59
C TYR A 239 -3.36 -7.45 13.46
N GLU A 240 -3.19 -6.64 14.49
CA GLU A 240 -2.09 -6.75 15.46
C GLU A 240 -2.12 -8.11 16.16
N ALA A 241 -3.31 -8.57 16.58
CA ALA A 241 -3.47 -9.89 17.18
C ALA A 241 -3.07 -11.03 16.22
N SER A 242 -3.36 -10.89 14.92
CA SER A 242 -2.96 -11.88 13.91
C SER A 242 -1.44 -11.96 13.71
N LEU A 243 -0.74 -10.84 13.88
CA LEU A 243 0.72 -10.76 13.78
C LEU A 243 1.43 -11.24 15.05
N ALA A 244 0.86 -11.00 16.22
CA ALA A 244 1.50 -11.24 17.53
C ALA A 244 2.01 -12.69 17.68
N LYS A 245 1.32 -13.68 17.11
CA LYS A 245 1.74 -15.10 17.10
C LYS A 245 3.14 -15.31 16.49
N HIS A 246 3.55 -14.46 15.54
CA HIS A 246 4.84 -14.56 14.87
C HIS A 246 5.99 -13.90 15.63
N PHE A 247 5.66 -13.17 16.71
CA PHE A 247 6.62 -12.49 17.57
C PHE A 247 6.84 -13.22 18.90
N SER A 248 6.21 -14.38 19.10
CA SER A 248 6.42 -15.20 20.29
C SER A 248 7.74 -15.97 20.24
N GLY A 249 8.42 -16.14 21.39
CA GLY A 249 9.66 -16.91 21.48
C GLY A 249 10.89 -16.25 20.84
N ILE A 250 10.89 -14.94 20.68
CA ILE A 250 12.04 -14.19 20.17
C ILE A 250 13.01 -13.93 21.33
N HIS A 251 14.27 -14.33 21.15
CA HIS A 251 15.34 -14.22 22.15
C HIS A 251 16.47 -13.26 21.73
N LEU A 252 16.18 -12.29 20.87
CA LEU A 252 17.12 -11.25 20.47
C LEU A 252 17.13 -10.12 21.50
N GLN A 253 18.31 -9.53 21.74
CA GLN A 253 18.49 -8.49 22.73
C GLN A 253 18.29 -7.08 22.15
N LYS A 254 18.78 -6.85 20.92
CA LYS A 254 18.77 -5.51 20.31
C LYS A 254 18.62 -5.57 18.80
N ILE A 255 17.69 -4.78 18.28
CA ILE A 255 17.40 -4.65 16.86
C ILE A 255 17.37 -3.16 16.50
N ALA A 256 18.00 -2.78 15.39
CA ALA A 256 17.89 -1.45 14.82
C ALA A 256 16.79 -1.42 13.76
N LEU A 257 15.86 -0.46 13.85
CA LEU A 257 14.75 -0.27 12.92
C LEU A 257 14.86 1.08 12.22
N ALA A 258 14.73 1.08 10.91
CA ALA A 258 14.58 2.29 10.10
C ALA A 258 13.28 2.19 9.29
N CYS A 259 12.35 3.10 9.52
CA CYS A 259 11.09 3.19 8.80
C CYS A 259 10.60 4.64 8.79
N SER A 260 10.05 5.08 7.66
CA SER A 260 9.51 6.44 7.51
C SER A 260 8.01 6.55 7.81
N SER A 261 7.32 5.43 8.09
CA SER A 261 5.91 5.42 8.46
C SER A 261 5.75 5.34 9.99
N PRO A 262 5.24 6.38 10.66
CA PRO A 262 4.89 6.33 12.07
C PRO A 262 3.93 5.21 12.43
N LEU A 263 2.97 4.87 11.56
CA LEU A 263 2.03 3.76 11.82
C LEU A 263 2.74 2.40 11.91
N VAL A 264 3.68 2.14 10.98
CA VAL A 264 4.46 0.90 10.99
C VAL A 264 5.37 0.84 12.21
N VAL A 265 6.03 1.96 12.56
CA VAL A 265 6.88 2.04 13.76
C VAL A 265 6.07 1.76 15.02
N GLN A 266 4.93 2.40 15.19
CA GLN A 266 4.04 2.18 16.35
C GLN A 266 3.53 0.75 16.43
N LEU A 267 3.18 0.14 15.29
CA LEU A 267 2.76 -1.27 15.23
C LEU A 267 3.89 -2.18 15.74
N LEU A 268 5.11 -2.01 15.22
CA LEU A 268 6.26 -2.81 15.67
C LEU A 268 6.57 -2.58 17.14
N GLN A 269 6.56 -1.34 17.63
CA GLN A 269 6.73 -1.05 19.04
C GLN A 269 5.72 -1.80 19.94
N ARG A 270 4.45 -1.92 19.49
CA ARG A 270 3.44 -2.70 20.21
C ARG A 270 3.71 -4.21 20.14
N LEU A 271 4.10 -4.74 18.95
CA LEU A 271 4.44 -6.16 18.78
C LEU A 271 5.68 -6.55 19.60
N PHE A 272 6.62 -5.62 19.79
CA PHE A 272 7.82 -5.83 20.61
C PHE A 272 7.56 -5.61 22.11
N LYS A 273 6.42 -5.02 22.47
CA LYS A 273 6.07 -4.80 23.87
C LYS A 273 5.92 -6.15 24.60
N GLY A 274 6.73 -6.35 25.60
CA GLY A 274 6.76 -7.62 26.36
C GLY A 274 7.81 -8.62 25.88
N LEU A 275 8.54 -8.32 24.80
CA LEU A 275 9.76 -9.04 24.45
C LEU A 275 10.96 -8.45 25.22
N SER A 276 11.91 -9.30 25.59
CA SER A 276 13.19 -8.84 26.17
C SER A 276 14.15 -8.34 25.08
N CYS A 277 13.62 -7.54 24.15
CA CYS A 277 14.32 -7.05 22.95
C CYS A 277 14.21 -5.53 22.88
N GLU A 278 15.35 -4.86 22.86
CA GLU A 278 15.43 -3.41 22.65
C GLU A 278 15.27 -3.10 21.16
N LEU A 279 14.28 -2.27 20.81
CA LEU A 279 14.04 -1.78 19.45
C LEU A 279 14.56 -0.35 19.31
N LEU A 280 15.71 -0.18 18.65
CA LEU A 280 16.30 1.12 18.36
C LEU A 280 15.69 1.69 17.08
N CYS A 281 14.80 2.65 17.20
CA CYS A 281 14.20 3.31 16.04
C CYS A 281 15.09 4.45 15.54
N THR A 282 15.45 4.41 14.26
CA THR A 282 16.19 5.47 13.56
C THR A 282 15.20 6.30 12.75
N GLU A 283 15.17 7.61 13.02
CA GLU A 283 14.38 8.53 12.21
C GLU A 283 14.96 8.66 10.80
N LEU A 284 14.09 8.60 9.82
CA LEU A 284 14.44 8.77 8.41
C LEU A 284 13.80 10.05 7.87
N PRO A 285 14.60 10.98 7.34
CA PRO A 285 14.10 12.25 6.81
C PRO A 285 13.36 12.09 5.47
N VAL A 286 13.54 10.97 4.78
CA VAL A 286 12.98 10.71 3.46
C VAL A 286 12.24 9.38 3.46
N LYS A 287 11.10 9.35 2.80
CA LYS A 287 10.32 8.11 2.62
C LYS A 287 11.09 7.08 1.79
N ILE A 288 11.18 5.87 2.32
CA ILE A 288 11.85 4.75 1.69
C ILE A 288 10.89 4.09 0.72
N ARG A 289 11.28 3.98 -0.55
CA ARG A 289 10.47 3.32 -1.59
C ARG A 289 10.95 1.92 -1.93
N ASN A 290 12.23 1.67 -1.77
CA ASN A 290 12.82 0.37 -2.08
C ASN A 290 13.97 0.06 -1.10
N PRO A 291 13.69 -0.67 -0.01
CA PRO A 291 14.67 -1.01 1.02
C PRO A 291 15.73 -2.02 0.56
N THR A 292 15.66 -2.53 -0.67
CA THR A 292 16.64 -3.48 -1.20
C THR A 292 17.75 -2.83 -2.04
N ARG A 293 17.69 -1.52 -2.30
CA ARG A 293 18.75 -0.81 -3.04
C ARG A 293 20.00 -0.61 -2.18
N ARG A 294 21.04 -1.37 -2.42
CA ARG A 294 22.30 -1.41 -1.64
C ARG A 294 23.01 -0.06 -1.43
N ARG A 295 22.77 0.95 -2.25
CA ARG A 295 23.41 2.28 -2.17
C ARG A 295 22.47 3.36 -1.65
N ASP A 296 21.35 2.97 -1.06
CA ASP A 296 20.45 3.92 -0.43
C ASP A 296 21.08 4.48 0.86
N GLU A 297 20.99 5.78 1.06
CA GLU A 297 21.53 6.46 2.25
C GLU A 297 20.93 5.89 3.55
N ALA A 298 19.65 5.49 3.51
CA ALA A 298 18.98 4.88 4.65
C ALA A 298 19.63 3.54 5.04
N ILE A 299 20.04 2.72 4.06
CA ILE A 299 20.77 1.47 4.31
C ILE A 299 22.13 1.75 4.93
N LEU A 300 22.86 2.74 4.42
CA LEU A 300 24.17 3.10 4.97
C LEU A 300 24.06 3.61 6.40
N ARG A 301 23.10 4.46 6.70
CA ARG A 301 22.82 4.96 8.06
C ARG A 301 22.45 3.80 8.99
N LEU A 302 21.54 2.93 8.59
CA LEU A 302 21.14 1.77 9.39
C LEU A 302 22.32 0.82 9.62
N SER A 303 23.16 0.58 8.62
CA SER A 303 24.38 -0.23 8.74
C SER A 303 25.34 0.34 9.79
N THR A 304 25.49 1.66 9.84
CA THR A 304 26.30 2.34 10.86
C THR A 304 25.65 2.20 12.24
N THR A 305 24.35 2.45 12.35
CA THR A 305 23.60 2.27 13.62
C THR A 305 23.74 0.85 14.16
N VAL A 306 23.61 -0.18 13.32
CA VAL A 306 23.76 -1.59 13.73
C VAL A 306 25.13 -1.85 14.35
N ARG A 307 26.21 -1.38 13.69
CA ARG A 307 27.59 -1.59 14.19
C ARG A 307 27.86 -0.83 15.47
N GLU A 308 27.49 0.45 15.54
CA GLU A 308 27.75 1.31 16.70
C GLU A 308 26.95 0.89 17.94
N SER A 309 25.69 0.51 17.75
CA SER A 309 24.83 0.03 18.84
C SER A 309 25.04 -1.44 19.19
N ARG A 310 25.84 -2.18 18.42
CA ARG A 310 26.00 -3.64 18.51
C ARG A 310 24.66 -4.38 18.41
N ALA A 311 23.73 -3.89 17.56
CA ALA A 311 22.49 -4.56 17.32
C ALA A 311 22.71 -5.88 16.57
N GLN A 312 21.93 -6.90 16.88
CA GLN A 312 22.03 -8.23 16.27
C GLN A 312 21.57 -8.25 14.82
N LEU A 313 20.72 -7.30 14.43
CA LEU A 313 20.34 -7.03 13.06
C LEU A 313 19.74 -5.62 12.91
N GLY A 314 19.69 -5.16 11.67
CA GLY A 314 18.95 -3.97 11.25
C GLY A 314 17.80 -4.33 10.32
N ILE A 315 16.70 -3.62 10.44
CA ILE A 315 15.49 -3.78 9.63
C ILE A 315 15.16 -2.43 8.99
N LEU A 316 14.99 -2.42 7.68
CA LEU A 316 14.56 -1.27 6.90
C LEU A 316 13.21 -1.57 6.25
N ILE A 317 12.20 -0.73 6.48
CA ILE A 317 10.85 -0.93 5.95
C ILE A 317 10.47 0.26 5.07
N ASP A 318 9.77 -0.01 3.97
CA ASP A 318 9.24 1.03 3.10
C ASP A 318 8.04 1.78 3.72
N ASP A 319 7.59 2.84 3.03
CA ASP A 319 6.55 3.75 3.54
C ASP A 319 5.14 3.14 3.55
N ASP A 320 4.92 2.00 2.91
CA ASP A 320 3.63 1.32 2.88
C ASP A 320 3.58 0.02 3.71
N GLY A 321 4.70 -0.38 4.28
CA GLY A 321 4.80 -1.55 5.16
C GLY A 321 4.78 -2.89 4.42
N GLN A 322 5.08 -2.92 3.12
CA GLN A 322 5.05 -4.14 2.31
C GLN A 322 6.42 -4.73 2.02
N ARG A 323 7.45 -3.89 1.94
CA ARG A 323 8.82 -4.31 1.67
C ARG A 323 9.71 -4.12 2.88
N CYS A 324 10.62 -5.04 3.07
CA CYS A 324 11.69 -4.85 4.04
C CYS A 324 13.03 -5.29 3.48
N GLY A 325 14.10 -4.68 4.02
CA GLY A 325 15.47 -5.08 3.85
C GLY A 325 16.09 -5.41 5.20
N PHE A 326 17.10 -6.24 5.20
CA PHE A 326 17.78 -6.67 6.42
C PHE A 326 19.26 -6.36 6.36
N ILE A 327 19.82 -6.01 7.51
CA ILE A 327 21.25 -5.76 7.74
C ILE A 327 21.73 -6.75 8.79
N ASP A 328 22.84 -7.45 8.54
CA ASP A 328 23.42 -8.36 9.52
C ASP A 328 24.16 -7.59 10.65
N GLU A 329 24.56 -8.27 11.71
CA GLU A 329 25.28 -7.71 12.87
C GLU A 329 26.64 -7.09 12.50
N ARG A 330 27.14 -7.35 11.29
CA ARG A 330 28.36 -6.74 10.73
C ARG A 330 28.08 -5.49 9.92
N GLY A 331 26.80 -5.09 9.81
CA GLY A 331 26.39 -3.95 9.01
C GLY A 331 26.31 -4.23 7.51
N ARG A 332 26.22 -5.50 7.08
CA ARG A 332 26.13 -5.87 5.66
C ARG A 332 24.67 -6.12 5.28
N HIS A 333 24.29 -5.64 4.11
CA HIS A 333 22.96 -5.88 3.57
C HIS A 333 22.77 -7.36 3.20
N VAL A 334 21.70 -7.96 3.67
CA VAL A 334 21.24 -9.32 3.36
C VAL A 334 20.29 -9.28 2.18
N SER A 335 20.52 -10.07 1.14
CA SER A 335 19.66 -10.11 -0.04
C SER A 335 18.28 -10.69 0.29
N ALA A 336 17.24 -10.24 -0.42
CA ALA A 336 15.91 -10.79 -0.23
C ALA A 336 15.82 -12.28 -0.58
N THR A 337 16.65 -12.76 -1.53
CA THR A 337 16.78 -14.18 -1.85
C THR A 337 17.40 -14.97 -0.69
N ALA A 338 18.39 -14.41 0.03
CA ALA A 338 18.93 -15.04 1.25
C ALA A 338 17.89 -15.12 2.37
N ILE A 339 17.03 -14.10 2.49
CA ILE A 339 15.89 -14.16 3.40
C ILE A 339 14.90 -15.26 3.01
N ALA A 340 14.58 -15.38 1.72
CA ALA A 340 13.74 -16.46 1.22
C ALA A 340 14.36 -17.85 1.52
N ARG A 341 15.70 -18.01 1.31
CA ARG A 341 16.43 -19.24 1.64
C ARG A 341 16.30 -19.60 3.12
N LEU A 342 16.30 -18.61 4.01
CA LEU A 342 16.13 -18.83 5.45
C LEU A 342 14.70 -19.23 5.82
N VAL A 343 13.68 -18.61 5.23
CA VAL A 343 12.29 -18.73 5.66
C VAL A 343 11.53 -19.88 4.95
N VAL A 344 11.80 -20.11 3.66
CA VAL A 344 11.09 -21.13 2.87
C VAL A 344 11.20 -22.55 3.45
N PRO A 345 12.39 -23.02 3.89
CA PRO A 345 12.49 -24.34 4.52
C PRO A 345 11.61 -24.50 5.76
N LEU A 346 11.47 -23.46 6.57
CA LEU A 346 10.62 -23.49 7.76
C LEU A 346 9.14 -23.60 7.38
N LEU A 347 8.72 -22.87 6.35
CA LEU A 347 7.34 -22.95 5.84
C LEU A 347 7.03 -24.32 5.23
N LEU A 348 7.98 -24.91 4.50
CA LEU A 348 7.85 -26.23 3.90
C LEU A 348 7.85 -27.33 4.96
N ALA A 349 8.57 -27.17 6.07
CA ALA A 349 8.47 -28.09 7.22
C ALA A 349 7.08 -28.03 7.90
N GLU A 350 6.48 -26.84 7.97
CA GLU A 350 5.11 -26.66 8.48
C GLU A 350 4.04 -27.22 7.50
N ARG A 351 4.31 -27.11 6.18
CA ARG A 351 3.37 -27.53 5.10
C ARG A 351 4.13 -28.25 3.99
N PRO A 352 4.42 -29.55 4.13
CA PRO A 352 5.13 -30.33 3.12
C PRO A 352 4.40 -30.40 1.77
N ALA A 353 5.12 -30.65 0.69
CA ALA A 353 4.62 -30.77 -0.68
C ALA A 353 3.89 -29.53 -1.23
N SER A 354 4.10 -28.36 -0.60
CA SER A 354 3.49 -27.10 -1.01
C SER A 354 4.16 -26.49 -2.25
N THR A 355 3.54 -25.46 -2.80
CA THR A 355 4.11 -24.67 -3.90
C THR A 355 4.77 -23.41 -3.35
N VAL A 356 5.89 -23.02 -3.97
CA VAL A 356 6.60 -21.75 -3.74
C VAL A 356 6.64 -20.99 -5.06
N VAL A 357 6.29 -19.70 -5.04
CA VAL A 357 6.34 -18.82 -6.22
C VAL A 357 7.51 -17.87 -6.08
N LEU A 358 8.41 -17.84 -7.05
CA LEU A 358 9.62 -17.04 -6.97
C LEU A 358 9.80 -16.14 -8.19
N GLU A 359 10.41 -14.99 -7.95
CA GLU A 359 10.94 -14.16 -9.03
C GLU A 359 12.05 -14.89 -9.79
N PRO A 360 12.27 -14.62 -11.08
CA PRO A 360 13.14 -15.44 -11.93
C PRO A 360 14.53 -15.67 -11.37
N ALA A 361 15.19 -14.64 -10.86
CA ALA A 361 16.56 -14.78 -10.32
C ALA A 361 16.57 -15.63 -9.03
N ALA A 362 15.67 -15.40 -8.11
CA ALA A 362 15.52 -16.17 -6.88
C ALA A 362 15.13 -17.64 -7.17
N LEU A 363 14.33 -17.88 -8.23
CA LEU A 363 13.97 -19.24 -8.65
C LEU A 363 15.19 -20.05 -9.09
N VAL A 364 16.09 -19.46 -9.89
CA VAL A 364 17.32 -20.16 -10.33
C VAL A 364 18.14 -20.61 -9.11
N GLU A 365 18.26 -19.76 -8.11
CA GLU A 365 19.08 -20.01 -6.92
C GLU A 365 18.42 -21.02 -5.95
N LEU A 366 17.11 -20.92 -5.72
CA LEU A 366 16.41 -21.66 -4.66
C LEU A 366 15.73 -22.94 -5.14
N ARG A 367 15.54 -23.14 -6.45
CA ARG A 367 14.90 -24.34 -7.00
C ARG A 367 15.49 -25.65 -6.48
N PRO A 368 16.84 -25.86 -6.50
CA PRO A 368 17.39 -27.13 -6.04
C PRO A 368 17.05 -27.44 -4.57
N LEU A 369 17.09 -26.42 -3.73
CA LEU A 369 16.75 -26.54 -2.31
C LEU A 369 15.27 -26.94 -2.12
N ILE A 370 14.36 -26.26 -2.82
CA ILE A 370 12.92 -26.46 -2.68
C ILE A 370 12.50 -27.84 -3.22
N GLU A 371 13.03 -28.23 -4.37
CA GLU A 371 12.76 -29.56 -4.98
C GLU A 371 13.33 -30.69 -4.13
N ALA A 372 14.51 -30.52 -3.52
CA ALA A 372 15.08 -31.48 -2.58
C ALA A 372 14.20 -31.67 -1.33
N MET A 373 13.38 -30.70 -0.97
CA MET A 373 12.38 -30.78 0.12
C MET A 373 11.02 -31.35 -0.35
N GLY A 374 10.92 -31.81 -1.59
CA GLY A 374 9.70 -32.40 -2.15
C GLY A 374 8.60 -31.35 -2.48
N ALA A 375 8.95 -30.08 -2.55
CA ALA A 375 8.03 -28.98 -2.87
C ALA A 375 8.13 -28.56 -4.35
N ARG A 376 7.15 -27.81 -4.83
CA ARG A 376 7.06 -27.32 -6.22
C ARG A 376 7.45 -25.86 -6.31
N CYS A 377 8.12 -25.48 -7.41
CA CYS A 377 8.48 -24.11 -7.72
C CYS A 377 7.70 -23.59 -8.93
N GLN A 378 7.26 -22.35 -8.87
CA GLN A 378 6.69 -21.60 -9.97
C GLN A 378 7.40 -20.27 -10.15
N SER A 379 7.56 -19.82 -11.39
CA SER A 379 8.11 -18.49 -11.70
C SER A 379 7.02 -17.46 -11.83
N CYS A 380 7.24 -16.27 -11.30
CA CYS A 380 6.34 -15.13 -11.48
C CYS A 380 7.13 -13.82 -11.56
N ALA A 381 6.62 -12.84 -12.30
CA ALA A 381 7.14 -11.49 -12.26
C ALA A 381 7.02 -10.89 -10.84
N GLY A 382 7.99 -10.06 -10.45
CA GLY A 382 8.05 -9.45 -9.10
C GLY A 382 7.12 -8.26 -8.91
N ASP A 383 6.19 -7.97 -9.83
CA ASP A 383 5.20 -6.94 -9.61
C ASP A 383 4.11 -7.39 -8.62
N PHE A 384 3.47 -6.41 -7.99
CA PHE A 384 2.56 -6.65 -6.88
C PHE A 384 1.35 -7.51 -7.30
N THR A 385 0.73 -7.20 -8.43
CA THR A 385 -0.52 -7.84 -8.87
C THR A 385 -0.27 -9.26 -9.34
N SER A 386 0.72 -9.47 -10.20
CA SER A 386 1.08 -10.80 -10.72
C SER A 386 1.45 -11.76 -9.60
N MET A 387 2.27 -11.31 -8.63
CA MET A 387 2.66 -12.15 -7.50
C MET A 387 1.47 -12.47 -6.58
N SER A 388 0.59 -11.50 -6.31
CA SER A 388 -0.62 -11.73 -5.51
C SER A 388 -1.52 -12.79 -6.13
N VAL A 389 -1.73 -12.70 -7.45
CA VAL A 389 -2.53 -13.67 -8.22
C VAL A 389 -1.86 -15.04 -8.19
N ALA A 390 -0.56 -15.11 -8.48
CA ALA A 390 0.17 -16.39 -8.52
C ALA A 390 0.18 -17.09 -7.15
N VAL A 391 0.45 -16.37 -6.07
CA VAL A 391 0.44 -16.95 -4.70
C VAL A 391 -0.92 -17.55 -4.37
N ARG A 392 -2.01 -16.87 -4.75
CA ARG A 392 -3.36 -17.36 -4.51
C ARG A 392 -3.71 -18.55 -5.42
N ASP A 393 -3.48 -18.44 -6.72
CA ASP A 393 -3.93 -19.42 -7.71
C ASP A 393 -3.17 -20.74 -7.58
N PHE A 394 -1.87 -20.69 -7.29
CA PHE A 394 -1.06 -21.87 -6.97
C PHE A 394 -1.19 -22.33 -5.51
N ARG A 395 -1.95 -21.62 -4.68
CA ARG A 395 -2.04 -21.83 -3.22
C ARG A 395 -0.65 -21.94 -2.58
N ALA A 396 0.26 -21.05 -3.02
CA ALA A 396 1.65 -21.08 -2.63
C ALA A 396 1.82 -20.65 -1.16
N VAL A 397 2.64 -21.38 -0.41
CA VAL A 397 2.94 -21.02 1.01
C VAL A 397 3.82 -19.80 1.11
N TYR A 398 4.57 -19.50 0.03
CA TYR A 398 5.46 -18.36 -0.05
C TYR A 398 5.56 -17.84 -1.50
N GLY A 399 5.69 -16.52 -1.62
CA GLY A 399 6.06 -15.81 -2.84
C GLY A 399 7.11 -14.74 -2.56
N GLY A 400 8.08 -14.55 -3.47
CA GLY A 400 9.07 -13.49 -3.28
C GLY A 400 10.30 -13.60 -4.17
N GLY A 401 11.27 -12.75 -3.90
CA GLY A 401 12.53 -12.63 -4.65
C GLY A 401 13.20 -11.29 -4.42
N ASP A 402 13.89 -10.78 -5.44
CA ASP A 402 14.74 -9.59 -5.34
C ASP A 402 13.98 -8.27 -5.09
N SER A 403 12.67 -8.27 -5.30
CA SER A 403 11.84 -7.08 -5.04
C SER A 403 11.78 -6.66 -3.56
N GLY A 404 12.19 -7.56 -2.65
CA GLY A 404 12.09 -7.36 -1.20
C GLY A 404 10.65 -7.41 -0.67
N ARG A 405 9.71 -7.88 -1.48
CA ARG A 405 8.38 -8.28 -1.05
C ARG A 405 8.34 -9.75 -0.73
N HIS A 406 7.70 -10.08 0.37
CA HIS A 406 7.52 -11.45 0.83
C HIS A 406 6.03 -11.71 1.01
N TRP A 407 5.51 -12.68 0.28
CA TRP A 407 4.12 -13.04 0.23
C TRP A 407 3.85 -14.34 0.96
N PHE A 408 2.73 -14.39 1.64
CA PHE A 408 2.27 -15.57 2.37
C PHE A 408 0.79 -15.81 2.07
N LEU A 409 0.38 -17.06 2.01
CA LEU A 409 -1.03 -17.43 1.91
C LEU A 409 -1.56 -17.76 3.31
N GLU A 410 -2.17 -16.80 3.95
CA GLU A 410 -2.84 -16.93 5.26
C GLU A 410 -4.33 -16.59 5.14
N GLY A 411 -5.06 -17.36 4.30
CA GLY A 411 -6.43 -17.04 3.89
C GLY A 411 -6.48 -16.28 2.59
N TYR A 412 -5.72 -15.20 2.47
CA TYR A 412 -5.50 -14.39 1.27
C TYR A 412 -4.00 -14.26 0.96
N ALA A 413 -3.65 -13.80 -0.25
CA ALA A 413 -2.26 -13.52 -0.60
C ALA A 413 -1.80 -12.22 0.08
N ASN A 414 -1.05 -12.37 1.18
CA ASN A 414 -0.60 -11.29 2.05
C ASN A 414 0.86 -10.91 1.78
N CYS A 415 1.11 -9.62 1.47
CA CYS A 415 2.44 -9.03 1.39
C CYS A 415 2.63 -8.05 2.55
N ASP A 416 3.37 -8.47 3.59
CA ASP A 416 3.44 -7.78 4.87
C ASP A 416 4.85 -7.84 5.44
N ALA A 417 5.46 -6.67 5.61
CA ALA A 417 6.80 -6.55 6.19
C ALA A 417 6.85 -7.02 7.65
N CYS A 418 5.80 -6.78 8.44
CA CYS A 418 5.77 -7.23 9.84
C CYS A 418 5.73 -8.76 9.93
N LEU A 419 5.02 -9.41 9.01
CA LEU A 419 4.93 -10.87 8.99
C LEU A 419 6.28 -11.51 8.68
N ILE A 420 6.98 -11.07 7.64
CA ILE A 420 8.32 -11.61 7.33
C ILE A 420 9.33 -11.28 8.42
N ILE A 421 9.26 -10.11 9.04
CA ILE A 421 10.11 -9.75 10.19
C ILE A 421 9.93 -10.77 11.30
N GLY A 422 8.70 -11.04 11.73
CA GLY A 422 8.43 -12.04 12.77
C GLY A 422 9.00 -13.42 12.41
N ARG A 423 8.85 -13.87 11.16
CA ARG A 423 9.40 -15.15 10.67
C ARG A 423 10.93 -15.19 10.70
N VAL A 424 11.59 -14.11 10.28
CA VAL A 424 13.08 -14.00 10.31
C VAL A 424 13.60 -13.99 11.75
N LEU A 425 12.98 -13.20 12.63
CA LEU A 425 13.38 -13.12 14.04
C LEU A 425 13.20 -14.48 14.76
N ALA A 426 12.12 -15.18 14.48
CA ALA A 426 11.90 -16.54 15.00
C ALA A 426 12.94 -17.52 14.48
N ALA A 427 13.33 -17.43 13.19
CA ALA A 427 14.36 -18.27 12.60
C ALA A 427 15.73 -18.05 13.27
N ILE A 428 16.13 -16.78 13.45
CA ILE A 428 17.39 -16.42 14.12
C ILE A 428 17.40 -16.92 15.58
N SER A 429 16.30 -16.71 16.30
CA SER A 429 16.17 -17.11 17.70
C SER A 429 16.26 -18.63 17.88
N ARG A 430 15.66 -19.42 16.98
CA ARG A 430 15.73 -20.89 17.01
C ARG A 430 17.12 -21.42 16.68
N ALA A 431 17.79 -20.80 15.72
CA ALA A 431 19.10 -21.25 15.26
C ALA A 431 20.22 -20.95 16.28
N ASN A 432 20.03 -19.96 17.15
CA ASN A 432 21.00 -19.47 18.11
C ASN A 432 22.40 -19.22 17.51
N ARG A 433 22.43 -18.67 16.29
CA ARG A 433 23.64 -18.36 15.52
C ARG A 433 23.56 -16.92 15.01
N PRO A 434 24.71 -16.25 14.78
CA PRO A 434 24.72 -14.92 14.16
C PRO A 434 23.97 -14.89 12.83
N PHE A 435 23.24 -13.80 12.60
CA PHE A 435 22.42 -13.67 11.39
C PHE A 435 23.27 -13.74 10.09
N SER A 436 24.49 -13.17 10.13
CA SER A 436 25.44 -13.24 9.01
C SER A 436 25.81 -14.67 8.60
N GLN A 437 25.83 -15.62 9.54
CA GLN A 437 26.10 -17.03 9.25
C GLN A 437 24.87 -17.73 8.64
N LEU A 438 23.67 -17.41 9.13
CA LEU A 438 22.42 -17.96 8.60
C LEU A 438 22.11 -17.46 7.19
N ALA A 439 22.42 -16.21 6.90
CA ALA A 439 22.20 -15.62 5.59
C ALA A 439 23.22 -16.07 4.53
N ALA A 440 24.37 -16.63 4.94
CA ALA A 440 25.42 -17.12 4.05
C ALA A 440 25.28 -18.63 3.73
N SER A 441 24.52 -19.37 4.54
CA SER A 441 24.23 -20.79 4.34
C SER A 441 23.03 -20.98 3.38
#